data_8265b32ecacca5cd7c416919412e5c9d
#
_entry.id   8265b32ecacca5cd7c416919412e5c9d
#
_cell.length_a   1.000
_cell.length_b   1.000
_cell.length_c   1.000
_cell.angle_alpha   90.00
_cell.angle_beta   90.00
_cell.angle_gamma   90.00
#
_symmetry.space_group_name_H-M   'P 1'
#
loop_
_entity.id
_entity.type
_entity.pdbx_description
1 polymer ?
#
loop_
_entity_poly.entity_id
_entity_poly.type
_entity_poly.pdbx_seq_one_letter_code
_entity_poly.pdbx_strand_id
1 'polypeptide(L)'
;MGALPLLSFFMRKLIFFLACIPALVLAQERVKSEADAILDELFPIESLTIESIVLDLKKQDFLYINTLYNTKTLFSGRDFGVEQYSFFPAISYIDSNNFFLNVGSGYYSEVDPQWDFITFSGGYSNHLNKKKSIVATAAYSYTTFTEDVADLNNQRVSLSLSYRAKWFRNALSGGYLFGGNRSSYFSNNTYFNIDLLASKSLDISIEPRVGVFWGNQTITELVRIGSFQFQEVSTDVFQLLNTEVSIPIEFDFGKWDFEIDYTYAMPNALPGEEKPSNNGYFSISLGYLIGL
;
A
#
# COMPACT_ATOMS: atom_id res chain seq x y z
N MET A 1 28.98 -19.24 -29.05
CA MET A 1 28.96 -20.23 -27.95
C MET A 1 29.70 -19.60 -26.76
N GLY A 2 29.03 -19.08 -25.73
CA GLY A 2 29.71 -18.39 -24.61
C GLY A 2 28.84 -17.74 -23.56
N ALA A 3 27.58 -18.19 -23.36
CA ALA A 3 26.68 -17.58 -22.39
C ALA A 3 26.31 -18.45 -21.16
N LEU A 4 26.87 -19.66 -21.05
CA LEU A 4 26.52 -20.59 -19.96
C LEU A 4 27.24 -20.41 -18.61
N PRO A 5 28.44 -19.81 -18.46
CA PRO A 5 29.11 -19.76 -17.16
C PRO A 5 28.57 -18.66 -16.23
N LEU A 6 28.02 -17.57 -16.72
CA LEU A 6 27.54 -16.47 -15.88
C LEU A 6 26.22 -16.84 -15.14
N LEU A 7 25.32 -17.53 -15.81
CA LEU A 7 24.05 -17.96 -15.22
C LEU A 7 24.24 -18.97 -14.08
N SER A 8 25.23 -19.89 -14.23
CA SER A 8 25.56 -20.86 -13.19
C SER A 8 26.21 -20.22 -11.95
N PHE A 9 26.93 -19.11 -12.13
CA PHE A 9 27.57 -18.38 -11.03
C PHE A 9 26.54 -17.58 -10.21
N PHE A 10 25.56 -16.96 -10.86
CA PHE A 10 24.44 -16.27 -10.19
C PHE A 10 23.50 -17.24 -9.47
N MET A 11 23.13 -18.35 -10.08
CA MET A 11 22.34 -19.39 -9.42
C MET A 11 23.04 -20.00 -8.21
N ARG A 12 24.36 -20.23 -8.26
CA ARG A 12 25.09 -20.74 -7.10
C ARG A 12 25.14 -19.74 -5.94
N LYS A 13 25.27 -18.43 -6.21
CA LYS A 13 25.20 -17.40 -5.16
C LYS A 13 23.80 -17.24 -4.59
N LEU A 14 22.76 -17.34 -5.42
CA LEU A 14 21.38 -17.30 -4.97
C LEU A 14 21.03 -18.51 -4.10
N ILE A 15 21.49 -19.71 -4.48
CA ILE A 15 21.31 -20.94 -3.69
C ILE A 15 22.11 -20.87 -2.39
N PHE A 16 23.30 -20.25 -2.39
CA PHE A 16 24.09 -20.06 -1.17
C PHE A 16 23.45 -19.06 -0.22
N PHE A 17 22.83 -17.98 -0.73
CA PHE A 17 22.06 -17.03 0.07
C PHE A 17 20.80 -17.66 0.66
N LEU A 18 20.07 -18.45 -0.12
CA LEU A 18 18.91 -19.24 0.34
C LEU A 18 19.29 -20.36 1.33
N ALA A 19 20.50 -20.90 1.24
CA ALA A 19 20.99 -21.95 2.15
C ALA A 19 21.52 -21.40 3.48
N CYS A 20 21.82 -20.10 3.59
CA CYS A 20 22.26 -19.47 4.84
C CYS A 20 21.09 -19.02 5.73
N ILE A 21 19.88 -18.92 5.19
CA ILE A 21 18.65 -18.55 5.92
C ILE A 21 18.32 -19.54 7.07
N PRO A 22 18.52 -20.87 6.92
CA PRO A 22 18.20 -21.83 8.01
C PRO A 22 19.06 -21.71 9.25
N ALA A 23 20.26 -21.12 9.17
CA ALA A 23 21.20 -21.09 10.29
C ALA A 23 20.88 -20.02 11.36
N LEU A 24 19.96 -19.07 11.07
CA LEU A 24 19.55 -18.02 12.00
C LEU A 24 18.21 -18.34 12.73
N VAL A 25 17.62 -19.50 12.47
CA VAL A 25 16.25 -19.85 12.88
C VAL A 25 16.16 -20.67 14.16
N LEU A 26 17.26 -20.92 14.87
CA LEU A 26 17.21 -21.68 16.12
C LEU A 26 16.92 -20.78 17.32
N ALA A 27 15.68 -20.85 17.77
CA ALA A 27 15.10 -20.44 19.05
C ALA A 27 14.13 -19.25 19.00
N GLN A 28 12.87 -19.58 18.73
CA GLN A 28 11.75 -18.99 19.46
C GLN A 28 10.45 -19.75 19.14
N GLU A 29 9.74 -20.22 20.16
CA GLU A 29 8.37 -20.74 20.01
C GLU A 29 7.50 -19.60 19.44
N ARG A 30 6.98 -19.81 18.25
CA ARG A 30 6.10 -18.88 17.56
C ARG A 30 4.74 -18.89 18.26
N VAL A 31 4.29 -17.75 18.76
CA VAL A 31 2.87 -17.50 18.99
C VAL A 31 2.25 -17.33 17.61
N LYS A 32 1.88 -18.47 17.02
CA LYS A 32 1.31 -18.58 15.69
C LYS A 32 -0.11 -18.04 15.72
N SER A 33 -0.49 -17.33 14.72
CA SER A 33 -1.84 -16.92 14.26
C SER A 33 -2.27 -15.47 14.44
N GLU A 34 -1.79 -14.77 15.45
CA GLU A 34 -2.29 -13.41 15.70
C GLU A 34 -1.42 -12.34 14.99
N ALA A 35 -0.09 -12.55 14.99
CA ALA A 35 0.84 -11.63 14.32
C ALA A 35 0.73 -11.70 12.77
N ASP A 36 0.51 -12.90 12.22
CA ASP A 36 0.39 -13.10 10.78
C ASP A 36 -0.88 -12.40 10.22
N ALA A 37 -1.99 -12.44 10.97
CA ALA A 37 -3.21 -11.73 10.59
C ALA A 37 -3.07 -10.20 10.63
N ILE A 38 -2.13 -9.67 11.44
CA ILE A 38 -1.81 -8.24 11.51
C ILE A 38 -1.05 -7.81 10.26
N LEU A 39 -0.08 -8.63 9.86
CA LEU A 39 0.82 -8.31 8.76
C LEU A 39 0.07 -8.24 7.44
N ASP A 40 -0.86 -9.16 7.19
CA ASP A 40 -1.71 -9.17 5.98
C ASP A 40 -2.59 -7.92 5.82
N GLU A 41 -2.85 -7.19 6.89
CA GLU A 41 -3.73 -6.02 6.89
C GLU A 41 -2.98 -4.68 6.82
N LEU A 42 -1.67 -4.69 7.07
CA LEU A 42 -0.85 -3.47 7.11
C LEU A 42 -0.44 -2.94 5.74
N PHE A 43 -0.58 -3.74 4.68
CA PHE A 43 -0.08 -3.41 3.35
C PHE A 43 -1.10 -3.35 2.22
N PRO A 44 -1.90 -2.33 2.11
CA PRO A 44 -2.33 -1.84 0.81
C PRO A 44 -1.45 -0.69 0.39
N ILE A 45 -0.78 -0.88 -0.71
CA ILE A 45 0.30 -0.05 -1.27
C ILE A 45 -0.08 1.41 -1.56
N GLU A 46 -1.35 1.75 -1.67
CA GLU A 46 -1.80 3.08 -2.07
C GLU A 46 -2.35 3.96 -0.96
N SER A 47 -2.47 3.47 0.22
CA SER A 47 -2.85 4.31 1.33
C SER A 47 -1.97 3.99 2.51
N LEU A 48 -1.34 4.98 3.05
CA LEU A 48 -0.85 4.99 4.42
C LEU A 48 -2.00 4.75 5.44
N THR A 49 -3.07 4.15 4.94
CA THR A 49 -4.24 3.77 5.69
C THR A 49 -4.01 2.36 6.17
N ILE A 50 -3.75 2.24 7.41
CA ILE A 50 -3.84 0.99 8.14
C ILE A 50 -5.31 0.58 8.12
N GLU A 51 -5.72 -0.16 7.08
CA GLU A 51 -7.14 -0.41 6.81
C GLU A 51 -7.78 -1.37 7.79
N SER A 52 -7.05 -2.17 8.51
CA SER A 52 -7.68 -3.11 9.41
C SER A 52 -6.70 -3.85 10.31
N ILE A 53 -6.16 -3.17 11.31
CA ILE A 53 -5.49 -3.86 12.39
C ILE A 53 -6.49 -4.14 13.49
N VAL A 54 -7.38 -5.07 13.27
CA VAL A 54 -8.22 -5.57 14.35
C VAL A 54 -7.92 -7.02 14.59
N LEU A 55 -7.30 -7.20 15.65
CA LEU A 55 -6.67 -8.44 16.01
C LEU A 55 -7.35 -9.08 17.16
N ASP A 56 -7.37 -10.39 17.10
CA ASP A 56 -7.44 -11.27 18.25
C ASP A 56 -6.16 -11.20 19.08
N LEU A 57 -5.56 -9.97 19.24
CA LEU A 57 -4.39 -9.81 20.06
C LEU A 57 -4.75 -10.07 21.52
N LYS A 58 -4.03 -10.98 22.13
CA LYS A 58 -4.05 -11.20 23.57
C LYS A 58 -3.54 -9.95 24.28
N LYS A 59 -4.36 -8.89 24.42
CA LYS A 59 -4.09 -7.72 25.27
C LYS A 59 -2.61 -7.32 25.33
N GLN A 60 -1.96 -7.20 24.18
CA GLN A 60 -0.57 -6.82 24.04
C GLN A 60 -0.46 -5.71 23.01
N ASP A 61 0.38 -4.73 23.29
CA ASP A 61 0.67 -3.65 22.37
C ASP A 61 1.80 -4.06 21.42
N PHE A 62 1.84 -3.46 20.23
CA PHE A 62 2.84 -3.74 19.22
C PHE A 62 3.43 -2.47 18.63
N LEU A 63 4.70 -2.55 18.28
CA LEU A 63 5.36 -1.62 17.39
C LEU A 63 5.71 -2.36 16.11
N TYR A 64 5.27 -1.83 14.97
CA TYR A 64 5.58 -2.37 13.66
C TYR A 64 6.40 -1.35 12.86
N ILE A 65 7.57 -1.77 12.40
CA ILE A 65 8.49 -0.95 11.59
C ILE A 65 8.50 -1.57 10.21
N ASN A 66 8.18 -0.80 9.20
CA ASN A 66 8.14 -1.30 7.84
C ASN A 66 8.72 -0.32 6.83
N THR A 67 9.02 -0.85 5.67
CA THR A 67 9.44 -0.06 4.52
C THR A 67 8.96 -0.71 3.23
N LEU A 68 8.60 0.12 2.26
CA LEU A 68 8.18 -0.27 0.94
C LEU A 68 9.06 0.43 -0.10
N TYR A 69 9.57 -0.33 -1.06
CA TYR A 69 10.27 0.16 -2.23
C TYR A 69 9.49 -0.18 -3.50
N ASN A 70 9.25 0.80 -4.37
CA ASN A 70 8.63 0.59 -5.66
C ASN A 70 9.64 0.92 -6.77
N THR A 71 9.76 0.05 -7.76
CA THR A 71 10.63 0.28 -8.92
C THR A 71 10.12 1.38 -9.83
N LYS A 72 8.84 1.73 -9.74
CA LYS A 72 8.18 2.80 -10.49
C LYS A 72 7.14 3.47 -9.62
N THR A 73 7.05 4.80 -9.70
CA THR A 73 6.03 5.58 -9.01
C THR A 73 4.91 5.92 -9.98
N LEU A 74 3.69 5.54 -9.63
CA LEU A 74 2.49 5.82 -10.40
C LEU A 74 1.51 6.62 -9.56
N PHE A 75 0.77 7.52 -10.18
CA PHE A 75 -0.37 8.19 -9.57
C PHE A 75 -1.67 7.70 -10.20
N SER A 76 -2.50 7.01 -9.42
CA SER A 76 -3.72 6.37 -9.93
C SER A 76 -3.46 5.55 -11.22
N GLY A 77 -2.37 4.78 -11.24
CA GLY A 77 -1.95 3.95 -12.35
C GLY A 77 -1.25 4.69 -13.50
N ARG A 78 -1.18 6.03 -13.46
CA ARG A 78 -0.55 6.87 -14.48
C ARG A 78 0.92 7.11 -14.18
N ASP A 79 1.72 7.09 -15.22
CA ASP A 79 3.11 7.48 -15.23
C ASP A 79 3.23 9.00 -15.32
N PHE A 80 4.15 9.60 -14.58
CA PHE A 80 4.48 11.03 -14.68
C PHE A 80 5.38 11.38 -15.87
N GLY A 81 5.72 10.39 -16.71
CA GLY A 81 6.67 10.60 -17.82
C GLY A 81 8.13 10.63 -17.37
N VAL A 82 8.41 10.29 -16.11
CA VAL A 82 9.75 10.22 -15.53
C VAL A 82 9.92 8.83 -14.90
N GLU A 83 11.02 8.14 -15.22
CA GLU A 83 11.38 6.89 -14.56
C GLU A 83 11.83 7.19 -13.12
N GLN A 84 10.95 6.98 -12.17
CA GLN A 84 11.15 7.31 -10.78
C GLN A 84 10.84 6.12 -9.88
N TYR A 85 11.76 5.77 -9.00
CA TYR A 85 11.47 4.86 -7.89
C TYR A 85 11.08 5.61 -6.63
N SER A 86 10.39 4.92 -5.74
CA SER A 86 9.96 5.48 -4.46
C SER A 86 10.27 4.54 -3.29
N PHE A 87 10.39 5.14 -2.10
CA PHE A 87 10.68 4.44 -0.86
C PHE A 87 9.86 5.05 0.28
N PHE A 88 9.14 4.20 1.03
CA PHE A 88 8.19 4.60 2.05
C PHE A 88 8.49 3.89 3.38
N PRO A 89 9.32 4.44 4.25
CA PRO A 89 9.48 3.94 5.62
C PRO A 89 8.31 4.38 6.49
N ALA A 90 7.90 3.51 7.41
CA ALA A 90 6.87 3.82 8.39
C ALA A 90 7.10 3.11 9.73
N ILE A 91 6.55 3.68 10.79
CA ILE A 91 6.49 3.10 12.13
C ILE A 91 5.06 3.21 12.61
N SER A 92 4.48 2.09 13.04
CA SER A 92 3.12 2.00 13.56
C SER A 92 3.14 1.47 14.99
N TYR A 93 2.45 2.15 15.88
CA TYR A 93 2.10 1.65 17.21
C TYR A 93 0.66 1.19 17.21
N ILE A 94 0.41 -0.01 17.69
CA ILE A 94 -0.88 -0.66 17.75
C ILE A 94 -1.16 -1.03 19.19
N ASP A 95 -2.22 -0.47 19.73
CA ASP A 95 -2.65 -0.67 21.10
C ASP A 95 -3.61 -1.87 21.18
N SER A 96 -3.56 -2.59 22.30
CA SER A 96 -4.43 -3.73 22.62
C SER A 96 -5.93 -3.41 22.67
N ASN A 97 -6.32 -2.13 22.62
CA ASN A 97 -7.70 -1.66 22.50
C ASN A 97 -8.08 -1.25 21.06
N ASN A 98 -7.27 -1.64 20.07
CA ASN A 98 -7.50 -1.41 18.64
C ASN A 98 -7.32 0.04 18.18
N PHE A 99 -6.68 0.89 18.97
CA PHE A 99 -6.17 2.17 18.49
C PHE A 99 -4.83 1.97 17.81
N PHE A 100 -4.55 2.79 16.82
CA PHE A 100 -3.24 2.81 16.19
C PHE A 100 -2.78 4.24 15.93
N LEU A 101 -1.46 4.41 15.93
CA LEU A 101 -0.76 5.60 15.50
C LEU A 101 0.30 5.17 14.46
N ASN A 102 0.44 5.96 13.40
CA ASN A 102 1.43 5.70 12.37
C ASN A 102 2.16 7.00 12.02
N VAL A 103 3.47 6.87 11.77
CA VAL A 103 4.29 7.93 11.17
C VAL A 103 5.00 7.32 9.97
N GLY A 104 4.80 7.89 8.80
CA GLY A 104 5.42 7.46 7.57
C GLY A 104 5.99 8.64 6.78
N SER A 105 6.87 8.35 5.84
CA SER A 105 7.48 9.36 4.96
C SER A 105 7.60 8.84 3.55
N GLY A 106 7.71 9.72 2.57
CA GLY A 106 7.90 9.39 1.17
C GLY A 106 9.19 9.98 0.61
N TYR A 107 9.96 9.12 -0.04
CA TYR A 107 11.13 9.48 -0.83
C TYR A 107 10.88 9.15 -2.29
N TYR A 108 11.23 10.08 -3.18
CA TYR A 108 11.16 9.94 -4.62
C TYR A 108 12.49 10.29 -5.27
N SER A 109 12.97 9.44 -6.19
CA SER A 109 14.32 9.60 -6.75
C SER A 109 14.52 10.83 -7.61
N GLU A 110 13.46 11.28 -8.29
CA GLU A 110 13.50 12.36 -9.29
C GLU A 110 12.75 13.63 -8.84
N VAL A 111 12.37 13.71 -7.57
CA VAL A 111 11.76 14.91 -6.95
C VAL A 111 12.85 15.65 -6.18
N ASP A 112 12.82 16.97 -6.16
CA ASP A 112 13.71 17.82 -5.36
C ASP A 112 12.87 18.75 -4.46
N PRO A 113 12.94 18.59 -3.13
CA PRO A 113 13.76 17.65 -2.37
C PRO A 113 13.22 16.22 -2.43
N GLN A 114 14.10 15.22 -2.45
CA GLN A 114 13.75 13.80 -2.61
C GLN A 114 12.85 13.26 -1.49
N TRP A 115 13.03 13.71 -0.25
CA TRP A 115 12.10 13.48 0.85
C TRP A 115 10.96 14.49 0.77
N ASP A 116 9.83 14.04 0.21
CA ASP A 116 8.73 14.91 -0.18
C ASP A 116 7.78 15.22 0.99
N PHE A 117 7.47 14.22 1.81
CA PHE A 117 6.49 14.40 2.88
C PHE A 117 6.74 13.53 4.12
N ILE A 118 6.12 13.95 5.24
CA ILE A 118 5.91 13.13 6.43
C ILE A 118 4.41 13.12 6.74
N THR A 119 3.85 11.93 6.98
CA THR A 119 2.45 11.75 7.36
C THR A 119 2.33 11.20 8.78
N PHE A 120 1.47 11.80 9.57
CA PHE A 120 1.03 11.34 10.88
C PHE A 120 -0.41 10.83 10.75
N SER A 121 -0.67 9.63 11.19
CA SER A 121 -2.01 9.03 11.13
C SER A 121 -2.40 8.45 12.47
N GLY A 122 -3.67 8.47 12.78
CA GLY A 122 -4.21 7.79 13.94
C GLY A 122 -5.63 7.32 13.66
N GLY A 123 -6.01 6.21 14.25
CA GLY A 123 -7.32 5.65 14.00
C GLY A 123 -7.73 4.58 15.00
N TYR A 124 -8.87 4.02 14.72
CA TYR A 124 -9.50 2.97 15.51
C TYR A 124 -10.14 1.94 14.59
N SER A 125 -9.91 0.67 14.89
CA SER A 125 -10.50 -0.45 14.18
C SER A 125 -11.37 -1.29 15.12
N ASN A 126 -12.46 -1.88 14.61
CA ASN A 126 -13.29 -2.76 15.44
C ASN A 126 -14.01 -3.82 14.61
N HIS A 127 -14.16 -4.99 15.21
CA HIS A 127 -15.03 -6.04 14.68
C HIS A 127 -16.50 -5.68 14.84
N LEU A 128 -17.24 -5.70 13.74
CA LEU A 128 -18.69 -5.41 13.77
C LEU A 128 -19.54 -6.64 14.07
N ASN A 129 -18.97 -7.84 14.01
CA ASN A 129 -19.71 -9.07 14.23
C ASN A 129 -18.98 -10.05 15.18
N LYS A 130 -19.76 -10.96 15.78
CA LYS A 130 -19.21 -11.98 16.72
C LYS A 130 -18.27 -12.98 16.06
N LYS A 131 -18.36 -13.18 14.74
CA LYS A 131 -17.48 -14.07 13.96
C LYS A 131 -16.16 -13.39 13.62
N LYS A 132 -16.01 -12.11 13.94
CA LYS A 132 -14.83 -11.30 13.66
C LYS A 132 -14.43 -11.27 12.16
N SER A 133 -15.40 -11.50 11.29
CA SER A 133 -15.22 -11.49 9.83
C SER A 133 -15.53 -10.15 9.18
N ILE A 134 -16.06 -9.18 9.93
CA ILE A 134 -16.33 -7.83 9.43
C ILE A 134 -15.62 -6.84 10.34
N VAL A 135 -14.75 -6.04 9.75
CA VAL A 135 -13.96 -5.02 10.43
C VAL A 135 -14.32 -3.65 9.87
N ALA A 136 -14.51 -2.68 10.75
CA ALA A 136 -14.62 -1.28 10.38
C ALA A 136 -13.47 -0.50 10.98
N THR A 137 -12.85 0.37 10.17
CA THR A 137 -11.76 1.26 10.57
C THR A 137 -12.10 2.69 10.25
N ALA A 138 -11.82 3.60 11.19
CA ALA A 138 -11.87 5.03 10.99
C ALA A 138 -10.50 5.63 11.29
N ALA A 139 -9.99 6.48 10.40
CA ALA A 139 -8.68 7.10 10.58
C ALA A 139 -8.69 8.57 10.17
N TYR A 140 -7.77 9.32 10.79
CA TYR A 140 -7.40 10.67 10.41
C TYR A 140 -5.91 10.71 10.12
N SER A 141 -5.51 11.45 9.08
CA SER A 141 -4.12 11.66 8.73
C SER A 141 -3.84 13.13 8.48
N TYR A 142 -2.66 13.55 8.88
CA TYR A 142 -2.08 14.86 8.59
C TYR A 142 -0.73 14.67 7.90
N THR A 143 -0.56 15.29 6.74
CA THR A 143 0.67 15.24 5.95
C THR A 143 1.32 16.61 5.92
N THR A 144 2.61 16.67 6.21
CA THR A 144 3.43 17.86 5.98
C THR A 144 4.32 17.61 4.78
N PHE A 145 4.29 18.48 3.81
CA PHE A 145 5.13 18.42 2.61
C PHE A 145 6.39 19.24 2.85
N THR A 146 7.49 18.86 2.22
CA THR A 146 8.77 19.58 2.34
C THR A 146 8.70 20.91 1.58
N GLU A 147 8.02 20.93 0.44
CA GLU A 147 7.70 22.17 -0.27
C GLU A 147 6.29 22.64 0.09
N ASP A 148 6.15 23.95 0.34
CA ASP A 148 4.86 24.57 0.64
C ASP A 148 4.06 24.77 -0.65
N VAL A 149 3.32 23.75 -1.06
CA VAL A 149 2.43 23.80 -2.23
C VAL A 149 1.01 24.09 -1.75
N ALA A 150 0.55 25.31 -1.97
CA ALA A 150 -0.68 25.86 -1.41
C ALA A 150 -1.97 25.07 -1.70
N ASP A 151 -1.99 24.26 -2.77
CA ASP A 151 -3.18 23.54 -3.23
C ASP A 151 -3.21 22.05 -2.86
N LEU A 152 -2.15 21.53 -2.21
CA LEU A 152 -2.12 20.13 -1.78
C LEU A 152 -2.97 19.90 -0.54
N ASN A 153 -3.78 18.85 -0.60
CA ASN A 153 -4.52 18.38 0.55
C ASN A 153 -3.58 17.76 1.59
N ASN A 154 -3.52 18.36 2.76
CA ASN A 154 -2.66 17.90 3.85
C ASN A 154 -3.40 17.17 4.97
N GLN A 155 -4.72 17.04 4.87
CA GLN A 155 -5.55 16.37 5.85
C GLN A 155 -6.47 15.35 5.15
N ARG A 156 -6.69 14.21 5.81
CA ARG A 156 -7.56 13.15 5.31
C ARG A 156 -8.33 12.51 6.47
N VAL A 157 -9.63 12.32 6.27
CA VAL A 157 -10.47 11.42 7.06
C VAL A 157 -10.81 10.23 6.17
N SER A 158 -10.67 9.01 6.67
CA SER A 158 -11.00 7.79 5.94
C SER A 158 -11.83 6.84 6.78
N LEU A 159 -12.67 6.08 6.09
CA LEU A 159 -13.46 4.97 6.62
C LEU A 159 -13.22 3.75 5.75
N SER A 160 -13.04 2.59 6.35
CA SER A 160 -13.00 1.33 5.63
C SER A 160 -13.90 0.28 6.28
N LEU A 161 -14.32 -0.66 5.46
CA LEU A 161 -15.08 -1.84 5.85
C LEU A 161 -14.49 -3.05 5.13
N SER A 162 -13.93 -3.99 5.87
CA SER A 162 -13.42 -5.22 5.30
C SER A 162 -14.23 -6.43 5.74
N TYR A 163 -14.38 -7.38 4.81
CA TYR A 163 -14.91 -8.70 5.05
C TYR A 163 -13.86 -9.75 4.78
N ARG A 164 -13.63 -10.63 5.76
CA ARG A 164 -12.65 -11.71 5.67
C ARG A 164 -13.35 -13.08 5.73
N ALA A 165 -13.06 -13.91 4.75
CA ALA A 165 -13.35 -15.33 4.73
C ALA A 165 -12.02 -16.12 4.72
N LYS A 166 -12.08 -17.46 4.83
CA LYS A 166 -10.87 -18.29 4.89
C LYS A 166 -9.91 -18.13 3.71
N TRP A 167 -10.44 -17.90 2.51
CA TRP A 167 -9.69 -17.92 1.26
C TRP A 167 -9.76 -16.60 0.50
N PHE A 168 -10.52 -15.61 1.00
CA PHE A 168 -10.57 -14.29 0.39
C PHE A 168 -10.89 -13.19 1.41
N ARG A 169 -10.44 -12.00 1.11
CA ARG A 169 -10.76 -10.76 1.81
C ARG A 169 -11.24 -9.73 0.80
N ASN A 170 -12.23 -8.95 1.17
CA ASN A 170 -12.66 -7.79 0.40
C ASN A 170 -12.69 -6.56 1.30
N ALA A 171 -12.05 -5.48 0.87
CA ALA A 171 -11.97 -4.21 1.58
C ALA A 171 -12.55 -3.09 0.73
N LEU A 172 -13.52 -2.36 1.31
CA LEU A 172 -14.09 -1.14 0.78
C LEU A 172 -13.55 0.02 1.59
N SER A 173 -13.02 1.05 0.94
CA SER A 173 -12.52 2.24 1.61
C SER A 173 -13.01 3.50 0.93
N GLY A 174 -13.19 4.54 1.70
CA GLY A 174 -13.50 5.86 1.20
C GLY A 174 -12.88 6.93 2.07
N GLY A 175 -12.50 8.04 1.47
CA GLY A 175 -11.90 9.15 2.21
C GLY A 175 -12.21 10.50 1.61
N TYR A 176 -12.06 11.50 2.47
CA TYR A 176 -12.19 12.89 2.14
C TYR A 176 -10.91 13.63 2.51
N LEU A 177 -10.33 14.30 1.51
CA LEU A 177 -9.10 15.07 1.62
C LEU A 177 -9.44 16.56 1.68
N PHE A 178 -8.74 17.29 2.53
CA PHE A 178 -8.95 18.73 2.73
C PHE A 178 -7.67 19.42 3.23
N GLY A 179 -7.71 20.75 3.32
CA GLY A 179 -6.54 21.58 3.65
C GLY A 179 -5.93 22.29 2.44
N GLY A 180 -6.23 21.82 1.24
CA GLY A 180 -5.99 22.42 -0.06
C GLY A 180 -7.25 22.31 -0.92
N ASN A 181 -7.11 21.83 -2.16
CA ASN A 181 -8.24 21.50 -3.02
C ASN A 181 -8.97 20.25 -2.47
N ARG A 182 -10.25 20.41 -2.15
CA ARG A 182 -11.04 19.31 -1.56
C ARG A 182 -11.21 18.18 -2.56
N SER A 183 -11.03 16.95 -2.09
CA SER A 183 -11.16 15.75 -2.92
C SER A 183 -11.77 14.60 -2.14
N SER A 184 -12.36 13.65 -2.83
CA SER A 184 -12.82 12.39 -2.26
C SER A 184 -12.37 11.22 -3.11
N TYR A 185 -12.24 10.07 -2.48
CA TYR A 185 -11.94 8.82 -3.16
C TYR A 185 -12.77 7.67 -2.60
N PHE A 186 -12.85 6.63 -3.41
CA PHE A 186 -13.41 5.34 -3.03
C PHE A 186 -12.55 4.24 -3.66
N SER A 187 -12.29 3.18 -2.91
CA SER A 187 -11.57 2.00 -3.42
C SER A 187 -12.25 0.71 -2.99
N ASN A 188 -12.07 -0.32 -3.80
CA ASN A 188 -12.43 -1.68 -3.48
C ASN A 188 -11.26 -2.60 -3.84
N ASN A 189 -10.78 -3.35 -2.86
CA ASN A 189 -9.71 -4.33 -3.04
C ASN A 189 -10.22 -5.71 -2.67
N THR A 190 -9.98 -6.68 -3.53
CA THR A 190 -10.30 -8.09 -3.30
C THR A 190 -9.01 -8.90 -3.35
N TYR A 191 -8.75 -9.66 -2.31
CA TYR A 191 -7.54 -10.46 -2.09
C TYR A 191 -7.93 -11.93 -2.02
N PHE A 192 -7.07 -12.79 -2.53
CA PHE A 192 -7.23 -14.24 -2.49
C PHE A 192 -6.01 -14.87 -1.81
N ASN A 193 -6.21 -15.44 -0.64
CA ASN A 193 -5.10 -16.06 0.13
C ASN A 193 -4.87 -17.49 -0.35
N ILE A 194 -3.60 -17.80 -0.69
CA ILE A 194 -3.15 -19.12 -1.15
C ILE A 194 -1.88 -19.48 -0.38
N ASP A 195 -2.03 -20.30 0.64
CA ASP A 195 -0.90 -20.81 1.43
C ASP A 195 -0.08 -21.80 0.57
N LEU A 196 1.20 -21.50 0.36
CA LEU A 196 2.14 -22.38 -0.36
C LEU A 196 2.93 -23.27 0.60
N LEU A 197 3.38 -22.70 1.71
CA LEU A 197 4.13 -23.40 2.74
C LEU A 197 3.72 -22.84 4.11
N ALA A 198 3.33 -23.71 5.01
CA ALA A 198 3.08 -23.35 6.40
C ALA A 198 3.95 -24.23 7.31
N SER A 199 4.99 -23.66 7.91
CA SER A 199 5.88 -24.32 8.84
C SER A 199 6.01 -23.51 10.13
N LYS A 200 6.69 -24.07 11.14
CA LYS A 200 6.89 -23.38 12.44
C LYS A 200 7.81 -22.16 12.34
N SER A 201 8.61 -22.04 11.30
CA SER A 201 9.67 -21.05 11.20
C SER A 201 9.59 -20.18 9.94
N LEU A 202 8.80 -20.60 8.96
CA LEU A 202 8.64 -19.90 7.69
C LEU A 202 7.27 -20.23 7.13
N ASP A 203 6.48 -19.22 6.86
CA ASP A 203 5.26 -19.34 6.06
C ASP A 203 5.50 -18.63 4.74
N ILE A 204 4.98 -19.18 3.66
CA ILE A 204 5.03 -18.60 2.32
C ILE A 204 3.62 -18.62 1.78
N SER A 205 3.12 -17.47 1.36
CA SER A 205 1.81 -17.33 0.73
C SER A 205 1.89 -16.52 -0.57
N ILE A 206 0.83 -16.63 -1.36
CA ILE A 206 0.56 -15.73 -2.47
C ILE A 206 -0.81 -15.14 -2.21
N GLU A 207 -0.92 -13.81 -2.27
CA GLU A 207 -2.20 -13.11 -2.09
C GLU A 207 -2.59 -12.29 -3.35
N PRO A 208 -2.98 -12.92 -4.49
CA PRO A 208 -3.42 -12.19 -5.66
C PRO A 208 -4.50 -11.18 -5.32
N ARG A 209 -4.33 -9.95 -5.80
CA ARG A 209 -5.23 -8.83 -5.52
C ARG A 209 -5.81 -8.24 -6.79
N VAL A 210 -7.08 -7.87 -6.75
CA VAL A 210 -7.72 -6.99 -7.73
C VAL A 210 -8.22 -5.76 -7.01
N GLY A 211 -7.73 -4.60 -7.41
CA GLY A 211 -8.09 -3.30 -6.86
C GLY A 211 -8.75 -2.39 -7.90
N VAL A 212 -9.70 -1.59 -7.46
CA VAL A 212 -10.33 -0.54 -8.26
C VAL A 212 -10.38 0.74 -7.45
N PHE A 213 -10.08 1.87 -8.10
CA PHE A 213 -9.95 3.17 -7.45
C PHE A 213 -10.75 4.22 -8.19
N TRP A 214 -11.65 4.89 -7.48
CA TRP A 214 -12.42 6.05 -7.93
C TRP A 214 -11.95 7.28 -7.17
N GLY A 215 -11.88 8.41 -7.84
CA GLY A 215 -11.49 9.65 -7.20
C GLY A 215 -11.93 10.89 -7.97
N ASN A 216 -11.86 12.02 -7.30
CA ASN A 216 -12.02 13.31 -7.93
C ASN A 216 -10.76 13.67 -8.73
N GLN A 217 -10.98 14.23 -9.93
CA GLN A 217 -9.96 14.88 -10.74
C GLN A 217 -10.51 16.19 -11.26
N THR A 218 -9.69 17.24 -11.25
CA THR A 218 -10.02 18.52 -11.86
C THR A 218 -9.48 18.54 -13.27
N ILE A 219 -10.36 18.72 -14.26
CA ILE A 219 -10.01 18.86 -15.66
C ILE A 219 -10.07 20.33 -16.01
N THR A 220 -8.98 20.89 -16.52
CA THR A 220 -8.92 22.27 -16.99
C THR A 220 -8.86 22.28 -18.51
N GLU A 221 -9.85 22.88 -19.13
CA GLU A 221 -9.95 23.01 -20.58
C GLU A 221 -9.90 24.49 -20.98
N LEU A 222 -9.20 24.79 -22.09
CA LEU A 222 -9.25 26.09 -22.73
C LEU A 222 -10.46 26.17 -23.65
N VAL A 223 -11.52 26.84 -23.18
CA VAL A 223 -12.74 27.06 -23.95
C VAL A 223 -12.66 28.34 -24.70
N ARG A 224 -12.91 28.30 -26.02
CA ARG A 224 -12.95 29.51 -26.87
C ARG A 224 -14.24 30.28 -26.62
N ILE A 225 -14.14 31.49 -26.04
CA ILE A 225 -15.27 32.38 -25.75
C ILE A 225 -15.43 33.49 -26.75
N GLY A 226 -14.50 33.63 -27.72
CA GLY A 226 -14.51 34.66 -28.77
C GLY A 226 -13.56 34.33 -29.91
N SER A 227 -13.45 35.22 -30.90
CA SER A 227 -12.63 34.95 -32.10
C SER A 227 -11.15 34.72 -31.79
N PHE A 228 -10.62 35.31 -30.70
CA PHE A 228 -9.24 35.18 -30.23
C PHE A 228 -9.15 35.15 -28.69
N GLN A 229 -10.26 34.87 -27.99
CA GLN A 229 -10.29 34.79 -26.53
C GLN A 229 -10.55 33.37 -26.09
N PHE A 230 -9.71 32.88 -25.17
CA PHE A 230 -9.83 31.58 -24.53
C PHE A 230 -9.98 31.81 -23.03
N GLN A 231 -10.77 31.00 -22.39
CA GLN A 231 -10.95 30.97 -20.95
C GLN A 231 -10.64 29.56 -20.45
N GLU A 232 -9.91 29.48 -19.37
CA GLU A 232 -9.74 28.22 -18.64
C GLU A 232 -11.04 27.92 -17.88
N VAL A 233 -11.59 26.74 -18.12
CA VAL A 233 -12.74 26.22 -17.42
C VAL A 233 -12.32 24.94 -16.72
N SER A 234 -12.37 24.94 -15.39
CA SER A 234 -12.07 23.78 -14.57
C SER A 234 -13.36 23.07 -14.18
N THR A 235 -13.39 21.76 -14.37
CA THR A 235 -14.53 20.90 -14.02
C THR A 235 -14.03 19.73 -13.17
N ASP A 236 -14.66 19.55 -12.03
CA ASP A 236 -14.39 18.39 -11.17
C ASP A 236 -15.21 17.18 -11.64
N VAL A 237 -14.54 16.06 -11.85
CA VAL A 237 -15.15 14.79 -12.20
C VAL A 237 -14.81 13.72 -11.16
N PHE A 238 -15.79 12.92 -10.78
CA PHE A 238 -15.57 11.72 -9.94
C PHE A 238 -15.80 10.49 -10.80
N GLN A 239 -14.73 9.71 -11.02
CA GLN A 239 -14.80 8.55 -11.89
C GLN A 239 -13.84 7.44 -11.47
N LEU A 240 -13.95 6.28 -12.09
CA LEU A 240 -12.96 5.21 -12.00
C LEU A 240 -11.64 5.70 -12.63
N LEU A 241 -10.60 5.83 -11.80
CA LEU A 241 -9.29 6.31 -12.22
C LEU A 241 -8.35 5.18 -12.61
N ASN A 242 -8.41 4.07 -11.86
CA ASN A 242 -7.48 2.96 -12.05
C ASN A 242 -8.11 1.62 -11.68
N THR A 243 -7.65 0.57 -12.35
CA THR A 243 -7.85 -0.83 -11.97
C THR A 243 -6.48 -1.47 -11.88
N GLU A 244 -6.25 -2.27 -10.84
CA GLU A 244 -4.96 -2.94 -10.62
C GLU A 244 -5.14 -4.42 -10.40
N VAL A 245 -4.17 -5.18 -10.88
CA VAL A 245 -4.00 -6.59 -10.53
C VAL A 245 -2.59 -6.74 -10.00
N SER A 246 -2.44 -7.31 -8.80
CA SER A 246 -1.14 -7.59 -8.22
C SER A 246 -1.03 -9.04 -7.76
N ILE A 247 0.22 -9.52 -7.68
CA ILE A 247 0.55 -10.88 -7.27
C ILE A 247 1.72 -10.80 -6.30
N PRO A 248 1.46 -10.52 -5.02
CA PRO A 248 2.47 -10.57 -3.98
C PRO A 248 2.83 -12.02 -3.63
N ILE A 249 4.09 -12.21 -3.26
CA ILE A 249 4.62 -13.41 -2.61
C ILE A 249 5.18 -12.96 -1.27
N GLU A 250 4.59 -13.49 -0.22
CA GLU A 250 4.89 -13.15 1.17
C GLU A 250 5.72 -14.24 1.82
N PHE A 251 6.64 -13.82 2.68
CA PHE A 251 7.55 -14.67 3.44
C PHE A 251 7.57 -14.21 4.90
N ASP A 252 6.87 -14.94 5.77
CA ASP A 252 6.85 -14.67 7.20
C ASP A 252 7.84 -15.56 7.94
N PHE A 253 8.78 -14.94 8.65
CA PHE A 253 9.78 -15.68 9.42
C PHE A 253 10.04 -15.01 10.77
N GLY A 254 9.45 -15.57 11.80
CA GLY A 254 9.59 -15.09 13.17
C GLY A 254 8.86 -13.77 13.41
N LYS A 255 9.57 -12.67 13.46
CA LYS A 255 9.05 -11.31 13.61
C LYS A 255 9.21 -10.48 12.34
N TRP A 256 9.75 -11.08 11.31
CA TRP A 256 9.99 -10.47 10.02
C TRP A 256 8.91 -10.86 9.04
N ASP A 257 8.54 -9.92 8.25
CA ASP A 257 7.69 -10.01 7.09
C ASP A 257 8.43 -9.46 5.89
N PHE A 258 8.45 -10.20 4.79
CA PHE A 258 9.07 -9.82 3.55
C PHE A 258 8.15 -10.14 2.38
N GLU A 259 7.87 -9.16 1.53
CA GLU A 259 7.01 -9.32 0.38
C GLU A 259 7.71 -8.85 -0.90
N ILE A 260 7.46 -9.57 -1.98
CA ILE A 260 7.77 -9.13 -3.35
C ILE A 260 6.48 -9.17 -4.14
N ASP A 261 6.06 -8.03 -4.68
CA ASP A 261 4.84 -7.89 -5.47
C ASP A 261 5.14 -7.45 -6.90
N TYR A 262 4.37 -7.95 -7.85
CA TYR A 262 4.27 -7.39 -9.18
C TYR A 262 2.85 -6.86 -9.39
N THR A 263 2.75 -5.55 -9.62
CA THR A 263 1.49 -4.86 -9.89
C THR A 263 1.39 -4.46 -11.37
N TYR A 264 0.23 -4.73 -11.97
CA TYR A 264 -0.16 -4.26 -13.28
C TYR A 264 -1.32 -3.29 -13.18
N ALA A 265 -1.08 -2.02 -13.47
CA ALA A 265 -2.01 -0.91 -13.37
C ALA A 265 -2.63 -0.59 -14.75
N MET A 266 -3.93 -0.40 -14.77
CA MET A 266 -4.75 -0.12 -15.95
C MET A 266 -5.53 1.19 -15.72
N PRO A 267 -4.90 2.35 -15.94
CA PRO A 267 -5.55 3.64 -15.73
C PRO A 267 -6.66 3.89 -16.76
N ASN A 268 -7.71 4.56 -16.31
CA ASN A 268 -8.83 4.97 -17.17
C ASN A 268 -8.62 6.41 -17.61
N ALA A 269 -8.97 6.71 -18.87
CA ALA A 269 -8.88 8.05 -19.42
C ALA A 269 -9.87 9.00 -18.72
N LEU A 270 -9.44 10.21 -18.48
CA LEU A 270 -10.31 11.34 -18.11
C LEU A 270 -11.07 11.84 -19.36
N PRO A 271 -12.21 12.54 -19.19
CA PRO A 271 -12.86 13.22 -20.31
C PRO A 271 -11.89 14.12 -21.05
N GLY A 272 -11.78 13.96 -22.38
CA GLY A 272 -10.86 14.71 -23.22
C GLY A 272 -9.39 14.21 -23.23
N GLU A 273 -9.03 13.26 -22.37
CA GLU A 273 -7.70 12.67 -22.31
C GLU A 273 -7.56 11.50 -23.31
N GLU A 274 -6.40 11.38 -23.96
CA GLU A 274 -6.05 10.14 -24.65
C GLU A 274 -5.91 9.01 -23.64
N LYS A 275 -6.27 7.78 -24.02
CA LYS A 275 -6.19 6.64 -23.12
C LYS A 275 -4.75 6.45 -22.62
N PRO A 276 -4.51 6.55 -21.30
CA PRO A 276 -3.19 6.32 -20.73
C PRO A 276 -2.71 4.89 -20.99
N SER A 277 -1.40 4.70 -21.06
CA SER A 277 -0.80 3.37 -21.18
C SER A 277 -0.90 2.62 -19.86
N ASN A 278 -1.10 1.30 -19.96
CA ASN A 278 -1.00 0.42 -18.82
C ASN A 278 0.46 0.35 -18.35
N ASN A 279 0.67 0.20 -17.06
CA ASN A 279 1.99 0.17 -16.44
C ASN A 279 2.16 -1.06 -15.55
N GLY A 280 3.38 -1.61 -15.51
CA GLY A 280 3.75 -2.67 -14.58
C GLY A 280 4.96 -2.25 -13.76
N TYR A 281 4.98 -2.63 -12.48
CA TYR A 281 6.10 -2.36 -11.59
C TYR A 281 6.26 -3.44 -10.53
N PHE A 282 7.45 -3.52 -9.95
CA PHE A 282 7.72 -4.36 -8.80
C PHE A 282 7.77 -3.53 -7.53
N SER A 283 7.28 -4.13 -6.46
CA SER A 283 7.41 -3.62 -5.10
C SER A 283 8.14 -4.63 -4.23
N ILE A 284 8.87 -4.14 -3.25
CA ILE A 284 9.51 -4.95 -2.22
C ILE A 284 9.19 -4.30 -0.88
N SER A 285 8.63 -5.06 0.04
CA SER A 285 8.42 -4.61 1.40
C SER A 285 9.21 -5.45 2.40
N LEU A 286 9.54 -4.83 3.53
CA LEU A 286 10.17 -5.47 4.66
C LEU A 286 9.57 -4.90 5.94
N GLY A 287 9.05 -5.78 6.79
CA GLY A 287 8.45 -5.45 8.05
C GLY A 287 9.11 -6.15 9.24
N TYR A 288 9.02 -5.54 10.42
CA TYR A 288 9.48 -6.10 11.68
C TYR A 288 8.52 -5.78 12.83
N LEU A 289 7.99 -6.80 13.49
CA LEU A 289 7.02 -6.69 14.57
C LEU A 289 7.67 -6.85 15.94
N ILE A 290 7.41 -5.89 16.84
CA ILE A 290 7.92 -5.87 18.23
C ILE A 290 6.72 -5.90 19.18
N GLY A 291 6.56 -6.96 19.97
CA GLY A 291 5.62 -6.99 21.10
C GLY A 291 6.16 -6.14 22.25
N LEU A 292 5.31 -5.33 22.87
CA LEU A 292 5.62 -4.43 23.98
C LEU A 292 5.11 -4.97 25.31
#